data_9852a26868fcdc64965338fc3c03c0a1
#
_entry.id   9852a26868fcdc64965338fc3c03c0a1
#
_cell.length_a   1.000
_cell.length_b   1.000
_cell.length_c   1.000
_cell.angle_alpha   90.00
_cell.angle_beta   90.00
_cell.angle_gamma   90.00
#
_symmetry.space_group_name_H-M   'P 1'
#
loop_
_entity.id
_entity.type
_entity.pdbx_description
1 polymer ?
#
loop_
_entity_poly.entity_id
_entity_poly.type
_entity_poly.pdbx_seq_one_letter_code
_entity_poly.pdbx_strand_id
1 'polypeptide(L)'
;PGFHKMLKTKFIEGDASFMSLVALALVIGLAFCIERVIYLTLSEIDTDKFMAALDGKIASGDIEGAKTLCRNTRGPVASICYQGLVRADESMGNIERSVASYGSVQAANLEKGCSWITLFIAMAPSLGFLGTVIGMVMAFEQIQTVGDINPTIVAAGMKVALITTIFGIIVALVLQLFYNYILSKIDRLTAQMEECAIALLDSLMKNKQGAVKQSERC
;
A
#
# COMPACT_ATOMS: atom_id res chain seq x y z
N PRO A 1 6.20 -2.40 37.29
CA PRO A 1 7.00 -1.64 36.33
C PRO A 1 6.23 -1.53 35.02
N GLY A 2 5.89 -0.29 34.64
CA GLY A 2 5.09 -0.06 33.43
C GLY A 2 5.77 -0.63 32.19
N PHE A 3 5.01 -1.18 31.26
CA PHE A 3 5.45 -1.75 29.97
C PHE A 3 6.50 -0.87 29.27
N HIS A 4 6.35 0.46 29.34
CA HIS A 4 7.28 1.45 28.83
C HIS A 4 8.68 1.40 29.46
N LYS A 5 8.75 1.15 30.78
CA LYS A 5 10.01 1.07 31.52
C LYS A 5 10.75 -0.23 31.18
N MET A 6 9.98 -1.33 31.03
CA MET A 6 10.51 -2.63 30.60
C MET A 6 11.06 -2.55 29.17
N LEU A 7 10.33 -1.91 28.24
CA LEU A 7 10.76 -1.73 26.85
C LEU A 7 12.05 -0.92 26.76
N LYS A 8 12.13 0.20 27.51
CA LYS A 8 13.33 1.06 27.56
C LYS A 8 14.54 0.30 28.14
N THR A 9 14.34 -0.48 29.19
CA THR A 9 15.43 -1.26 29.77
C THR A 9 15.93 -2.32 28.80
N LYS A 10 15.02 -3.01 28.10
CA LYS A 10 15.38 -4.02 27.07
C LYS A 10 16.05 -3.40 25.86
N PHE A 11 15.64 -2.20 25.47
CA PHE A 11 16.30 -1.46 24.40
C PHE A 11 17.76 -1.11 24.74
N ILE A 12 18.01 -0.71 26.00
CA ILE A 12 19.38 -0.38 26.48
C ILE A 12 20.22 -1.64 26.71
N GLU A 13 19.60 -2.75 27.11
CA GLU A 13 20.26 -4.05 27.30
C GLU A 13 20.67 -4.73 25.98
N GLY A 14 20.05 -4.34 24.84
CA GLY A 14 20.45 -4.75 23.49
C GLY A 14 21.69 -4.00 23.01
N ASP A 15 22.23 -4.39 21.86
CA ASP A 15 23.24 -3.57 21.19
C ASP A 15 22.61 -2.27 20.69
N ALA A 16 23.01 -1.13 21.25
CA ALA A 16 22.43 0.18 20.96
C ALA A 16 22.52 0.54 19.46
N SER A 17 23.54 0.09 18.76
CA SER A 17 23.71 0.35 17.32
C SER A 17 22.67 -0.39 16.50
N PHE A 18 22.52 -1.70 16.70
CA PHE A 18 21.54 -2.50 15.98
C PHE A 18 20.09 -2.20 16.39
N MET A 19 19.87 -1.92 17.67
CA MET A 19 18.56 -1.51 18.15
C MET A 19 18.11 -0.17 17.55
N SER A 20 19.03 0.78 17.37
CA SER A 20 18.71 2.05 16.69
C SER A 20 18.39 1.87 15.22
N LEU A 21 19.07 0.97 14.51
CA LEU A 21 18.77 0.63 13.11
C LEU A 21 17.40 -0.03 12.97
N VAL A 22 17.07 -0.96 13.86
CA VAL A 22 15.74 -1.61 13.88
C VAL A 22 14.63 -0.60 14.20
N ALA A 23 14.88 0.31 15.17
CA ALA A 23 13.95 1.39 15.48
C ALA A 23 13.75 2.36 14.31
N LEU A 24 14.83 2.70 13.60
CA LEU A 24 14.77 3.53 12.40
C LEU A 24 13.95 2.85 11.29
N ALA A 25 14.16 1.56 11.08
CA ALA A 25 13.37 0.77 10.13
C ALA A 25 11.87 0.79 10.48
N LEU A 26 11.51 0.70 11.78
CA LEU A 26 10.14 0.82 12.23
C LEU A 26 9.55 2.21 11.92
N VAL A 27 10.27 3.27 12.25
CA VAL A 27 9.78 4.66 12.05
C VAL A 27 9.56 4.94 10.57
N ILE A 28 10.53 4.60 9.72
CA ILE A 28 10.42 4.82 8.28
C ILE A 28 9.33 3.93 7.68
N GLY A 29 9.29 2.65 8.04
CA GLY A 29 8.26 1.72 7.59
C GLY A 29 6.86 2.16 7.97
N LEU A 30 6.63 2.63 9.21
CA LEU A 30 5.35 3.18 9.66
C LEU A 30 5.00 4.48 8.92
N ALA A 31 5.97 5.34 8.63
CA ALA A 31 5.73 6.57 7.86
C ALA A 31 5.18 6.23 6.46
N PHE A 32 5.75 5.25 5.76
CA PHE A 32 5.24 4.76 4.49
C PHE A 32 3.84 4.13 4.64
N CYS A 33 3.61 3.34 5.69
CA CYS A 33 2.30 2.75 5.94
C CYS A 33 1.23 3.81 6.17
N ILE A 34 1.50 4.80 7.00
CA ILE A 34 0.55 5.88 7.32
C ILE A 34 0.26 6.71 6.06
N GLU A 35 1.28 7.07 5.29
CA GLU A 35 1.11 7.81 4.03
C GLU A 35 0.21 7.02 3.06
N ARG A 36 0.44 5.72 2.89
CA ARG A 36 -0.37 4.86 2.03
C ARG A 36 -1.81 4.73 2.51
N VAL A 37 -2.02 4.50 3.79
CA VAL A 37 -3.37 4.41 4.37
C VAL A 37 -4.16 5.71 4.14
N ILE A 38 -3.53 6.86 4.37
CA ILE A 38 -4.16 8.16 4.13
C ILE A 38 -4.49 8.33 2.65
N TYR A 39 -3.53 8.08 1.75
CA TYR A 39 -3.72 8.20 0.32
C TYR A 39 -4.87 7.33 -0.19
N LEU A 40 -4.89 6.04 0.19
CA LEU A 40 -5.93 5.11 -0.23
C LEU A 40 -7.31 5.48 0.34
N THR A 41 -7.36 5.93 1.59
CA THR A 41 -8.62 6.36 2.21
C THR A 41 -9.20 7.61 1.53
N LEU A 42 -8.35 8.55 1.12
CA LEU A 42 -8.77 9.74 0.38
C LEU A 42 -9.14 9.44 -1.09
N SER A 43 -8.72 8.29 -1.59
CA SER A 43 -9.04 7.82 -2.95
C SER A 43 -10.36 7.04 -3.02
N GLU A 44 -10.91 6.65 -1.88
CA GLU A 44 -12.22 5.99 -1.80
C GLU A 44 -13.35 6.99 -2.03
N ILE A 45 -14.30 6.59 -2.87
CA ILE A 45 -15.53 7.33 -3.12
C ILE A 45 -16.75 6.39 -2.99
N ASP A 46 -17.93 6.95 -2.83
CA ASP A 46 -19.17 6.21 -2.92
C ASP A 46 -19.46 5.91 -4.41
N THR A 47 -19.01 4.74 -4.86
CA THR A 47 -19.08 4.33 -6.26
C THR A 47 -20.51 4.21 -6.76
N ASP A 48 -21.45 3.77 -5.93
CA ASP A 48 -22.85 3.60 -6.32
C ASP A 48 -23.51 4.95 -6.63
N LYS A 49 -23.32 5.92 -5.75
CA LYS A 49 -23.85 7.28 -5.98
C LYS A 49 -23.18 7.97 -7.17
N PHE A 50 -21.86 7.80 -7.29
CA PHE A 50 -21.11 8.37 -8.39
C PHE A 50 -21.58 7.80 -9.73
N MET A 51 -21.68 6.46 -9.85
CA MET A 51 -22.11 5.80 -11.08
C MET A 51 -23.57 6.11 -11.43
N ALA A 52 -24.48 6.15 -10.45
CA ALA A 52 -25.87 6.55 -10.68
C ALA A 52 -25.99 7.98 -11.25
N ALA A 53 -25.21 8.92 -10.70
CA ALA A 53 -25.19 10.29 -11.22
C ALA A 53 -24.55 10.38 -12.62
N LEU A 54 -23.52 9.57 -12.88
CA LEU A 54 -22.82 9.50 -14.14
C LEU A 54 -23.74 8.92 -15.24
N ASP A 55 -24.39 7.80 -14.95
CA ASP A 55 -25.34 7.13 -15.87
C ASP A 55 -26.51 8.04 -16.22
N GLY A 56 -27.05 8.78 -15.26
CA GLY A 56 -28.11 9.75 -15.51
C GLY A 56 -27.71 10.84 -16.53
N LYS A 57 -26.45 11.33 -16.44
CA LYS A 57 -25.90 12.31 -17.39
C LYS A 57 -25.65 11.72 -18.77
N ILE A 58 -25.10 10.51 -18.84
CA ILE A 58 -24.86 9.81 -20.11
C ILE A 58 -26.19 9.50 -20.81
N ALA A 59 -27.20 9.04 -20.06
CA ALA A 59 -28.51 8.73 -20.59
C ALA A 59 -29.27 9.96 -21.14
N SER A 60 -29.04 11.13 -20.52
CA SER A 60 -29.58 12.42 -21.03
C SER A 60 -28.77 13.00 -22.19
N GLY A 61 -27.68 12.37 -22.61
CA GLY A 61 -26.80 12.88 -23.65
C GLY A 61 -25.85 14.02 -23.20
N ASP A 62 -25.84 14.36 -21.90
CA ASP A 62 -25.00 15.40 -21.32
C ASP A 62 -23.56 14.87 -21.05
N ILE A 63 -22.82 14.60 -22.10
CA ILE A 63 -21.44 14.09 -22.01
C ILE A 63 -20.50 15.11 -21.36
N GLU A 64 -20.67 16.41 -21.61
CA GLU A 64 -19.83 17.45 -20.98
C GLU A 64 -20.13 17.58 -19.47
N GLY A 65 -21.39 17.47 -19.07
CA GLY A 65 -21.76 17.40 -17.65
C GLY A 65 -21.21 16.12 -16.98
N ALA A 66 -21.19 14.99 -17.69
CA ALA A 66 -20.56 13.75 -17.21
C ALA A 66 -19.05 13.92 -17.02
N LYS A 67 -18.33 14.53 -17.97
CA LYS A 67 -16.91 14.86 -17.84
C LYS A 67 -16.63 15.79 -16.67
N THR A 68 -17.49 16.79 -16.47
CA THR A 68 -17.37 17.75 -15.34
C THR A 68 -17.57 17.06 -14.00
N LEU A 69 -18.52 16.14 -13.89
CA LEU A 69 -18.74 15.32 -12.70
C LEU A 69 -17.48 14.51 -12.36
N CYS A 70 -16.91 13.82 -13.34
CA CYS A 70 -15.67 13.05 -13.16
C CYS A 70 -14.49 13.93 -12.75
N ARG A 71 -14.35 15.12 -13.33
CA ARG A 71 -13.27 16.06 -13.00
C ARG A 71 -13.35 16.59 -11.58
N ASN A 72 -14.56 16.79 -11.08
CA ASN A 72 -14.82 17.30 -9.73
C ASN A 72 -14.80 16.20 -8.66
N THR A 73 -14.75 14.94 -9.06
CA THR A 73 -14.71 13.80 -8.15
C THR A 73 -13.27 13.28 -8.03
N ARG A 74 -12.80 13.09 -6.80
CA ARG A 74 -11.47 12.53 -6.54
C ARG A 74 -11.47 11.01 -6.71
N GLY A 75 -10.30 10.48 -6.99
CA GLY A 75 -10.04 9.05 -6.96
C GLY A 75 -9.85 8.41 -8.33
N PRO A 76 -9.34 7.18 -8.35
CA PRO A 76 -9.00 6.47 -9.58
C PRO A 76 -10.23 6.09 -10.42
N VAL A 77 -11.36 5.79 -9.78
CA VAL A 77 -12.64 5.48 -10.46
C VAL A 77 -13.09 6.65 -11.33
N ALA A 78 -13.16 7.86 -10.77
CA ALA A 78 -13.55 9.05 -11.50
C ALA A 78 -12.57 9.36 -12.65
N SER A 79 -11.27 9.14 -12.43
CA SER A 79 -10.25 9.35 -13.45
C SER A 79 -10.38 8.39 -14.63
N ILE A 80 -10.70 7.12 -14.39
CA ILE A 80 -10.94 6.13 -15.45
C ILE A 80 -12.20 6.47 -16.23
N CYS A 81 -13.29 6.82 -15.55
CA CYS A 81 -14.53 7.25 -16.20
C CYS A 81 -14.31 8.50 -17.06
N TYR A 82 -13.54 9.47 -16.56
CA TYR A 82 -13.17 10.65 -17.33
C TYR A 82 -12.43 10.28 -18.62
N GLN A 83 -11.47 9.36 -18.53
CA GLN A 83 -10.67 8.91 -19.68
C GLN A 83 -11.55 8.24 -20.76
N GLY A 84 -12.55 7.45 -20.36
CA GLY A 84 -13.53 6.88 -21.28
C GLY A 84 -14.42 7.94 -21.95
N LEU A 85 -14.91 8.91 -21.17
CA LEU A 85 -15.77 9.99 -21.65
C LEU A 85 -15.08 10.97 -22.61
N VAL A 86 -13.79 11.23 -22.40
CA VAL A 86 -13.01 12.09 -23.34
C VAL A 86 -12.97 11.49 -24.73
N ARG A 87 -13.03 10.16 -24.84
CA ARG A 87 -13.02 9.42 -26.10
C ARG A 87 -14.39 8.92 -26.53
N ALA A 88 -15.48 9.48 -25.96
CA ALA A 88 -16.85 9.01 -26.23
C ALA A 88 -17.22 9.01 -27.71
N ASP A 89 -16.60 9.86 -28.54
CA ASP A 89 -16.82 9.94 -29.98
C ASP A 89 -16.10 8.86 -30.80
N GLU A 90 -15.14 8.15 -30.18
CA GLU A 90 -14.37 7.10 -30.85
C GLU A 90 -15.16 5.77 -30.93
N SER A 91 -14.61 4.76 -31.61
CA SER A 91 -15.16 3.41 -31.64
C SER A 91 -15.12 2.77 -30.22
N MET A 92 -16.10 1.91 -29.89
CA MET A 92 -16.14 1.25 -28.57
C MET A 92 -14.86 0.49 -28.26
N GLY A 93 -14.25 -0.19 -29.24
CA GLY A 93 -12.99 -0.91 -29.02
C GLY A 93 -11.82 0.02 -28.66
N ASN A 94 -11.79 1.25 -29.15
CA ASN A 94 -10.78 2.25 -28.79
C ASN A 94 -11.00 2.77 -27.38
N ILE A 95 -12.27 3.02 -27.01
CA ILE A 95 -12.66 3.46 -25.66
C ILE A 95 -12.23 2.41 -24.64
N GLU A 96 -12.64 1.14 -24.87
CA GLU A 96 -12.33 0.01 -24.01
C GLU A 96 -10.81 -0.16 -23.81
N ARG A 97 -10.04 -0.15 -24.90
CA ARG A 97 -8.57 -0.26 -24.84
C ARG A 97 -7.95 0.89 -24.04
N SER A 98 -8.45 2.11 -24.23
CA SER A 98 -7.96 3.29 -23.52
C SER A 98 -8.28 3.23 -22.03
N VAL A 99 -9.50 2.83 -21.67
CA VAL A 99 -9.95 2.67 -20.30
C VAL A 99 -9.12 1.57 -19.59
N ALA A 100 -8.90 0.43 -20.25
CA ALA A 100 -8.10 -0.66 -19.71
C ALA A 100 -6.62 -0.25 -19.51
N SER A 101 -6.02 0.39 -20.50
CA SER A 101 -4.64 0.90 -20.38
C SER A 101 -4.49 1.90 -19.25
N TYR A 102 -5.43 2.83 -19.12
CA TYR A 102 -5.39 3.84 -18.06
C TYR A 102 -5.67 3.21 -16.69
N GLY A 103 -6.55 2.20 -16.63
CA GLY A 103 -6.80 1.40 -15.44
C GLY A 103 -5.54 0.74 -14.89
N SER A 104 -4.72 0.14 -15.76
CA SER A 104 -3.44 -0.45 -15.38
C SER A 104 -2.47 0.59 -14.77
N VAL A 105 -2.42 1.80 -15.33
CA VAL A 105 -1.61 2.89 -14.78
C VAL A 105 -2.11 3.32 -13.40
N GLN A 106 -3.44 3.40 -13.22
CA GLN A 106 -4.02 3.75 -11.93
C GLN A 106 -3.78 2.67 -10.88
N ALA A 107 -3.89 1.38 -11.22
CA ALA A 107 -3.56 0.27 -10.34
C ALA A 107 -2.09 0.35 -9.89
N ALA A 108 -1.16 0.58 -10.82
CA ALA A 108 0.25 0.76 -10.48
C ALA A 108 0.51 1.96 -9.55
N ASN A 109 -0.27 3.05 -9.70
CA ASN A 109 -0.20 4.20 -8.79
C ASN A 109 -0.71 3.88 -7.38
N LEU A 110 -1.73 3.02 -7.24
CA LEU A 110 -2.20 2.56 -5.94
C LEU A 110 -1.15 1.71 -5.21
N GLU A 111 -0.41 0.89 -5.93
CA GLU A 111 0.67 0.04 -5.39
C GLU A 111 1.98 0.81 -5.12
N LYS A 112 2.08 2.05 -5.58
CA LYS A 112 3.30 2.85 -5.44
C LYS A 112 3.70 2.99 -3.97
N GLY A 113 4.96 2.67 -3.67
CA GLY A 113 5.50 2.73 -2.30
C GLY A 113 5.33 1.45 -1.48
N CYS A 114 4.50 0.49 -1.90
CA CYS A 114 4.34 -0.80 -1.21
C CYS A 114 5.63 -1.60 -1.17
N SER A 115 6.48 -1.50 -2.20
CA SER A 115 7.80 -2.13 -2.25
C SER A 115 8.75 -1.64 -1.14
N TRP A 116 8.66 -0.39 -0.72
CA TRP A 116 9.43 0.12 0.41
C TRP A 116 8.98 -0.48 1.73
N ILE A 117 7.67 -0.64 1.93
CA ILE A 117 7.14 -1.30 3.13
C ILE A 117 7.64 -2.75 3.19
N THR A 118 7.57 -3.48 2.09
CA THR A 118 8.06 -4.86 1.99
C THR A 118 9.56 -4.95 2.28
N LEU A 119 10.35 -3.97 1.81
CA LEU A 119 11.77 -3.88 2.12
C LEU A 119 12.01 -3.78 3.63
N PHE A 120 11.31 -2.90 4.34
CA PHE A 120 11.47 -2.74 5.78
C PHE A 120 10.98 -3.94 6.58
N ILE A 121 9.94 -4.63 6.11
CA ILE A 121 9.47 -5.90 6.69
C ILE A 121 10.59 -6.97 6.63
N ALA A 122 11.32 -7.04 5.53
CA ALA A 122 12.42 -7.99 5.37
C ALA A 122 13.70 -7.53 6.11
N MET A 123 13.99 -6.23 6.12
CA MET A 123 15.20 -5.69 6.75
C MET A 123 15.17 -5.79 8.28
N ALA A 124 14.04 -5.57 8.93
CA ALA A 124 13.97 -5.52 10.38
C ALA A 124 14.44 -6.84 11.06
N PRO A 125 13.94 -8.04 10.67
CA PRO A 125 14.44 -9.31 11.19
C PRO A 125 15.89 -9.58 10.80
N SER A 126 16.27 -9.19 9.57
CA SER A 126 17.65 -9.37 9.09
C SER A 126 18.66 -8.58 9.91
N LEU A 127 18.34 -7.34 10.26
CA LEU A 127 19.13 -6.51 11.17
C LEU A 127 19.18 -7.10 12.58
N GLY A 128 18.04 -7.61 13.07
CA GLY A 128 17.97 -8.31 14.35
C GLY A 128 18.88 -9.54 14.37
N PHE A 129 18.84 -10.36 13.33
CA PHE A 129 19.69 -11.54 13.20
C PHE A 129 21.18 -11.17 13.07
N LEU A 130 21.49 -10.14 12.29
CA LEU A 130 22.86 -9.65 12.17
C LEU A 130 23.43 -9.21 13.52
N GLY A 131 22.62 -8.52 14.34
CA GLY A 131 23.00 -8.16 15.71
C GLY A 131 23.28 -9.39 16.58
N THR A 132 22.52 -10.48 16.39
CA THR A 132 22.78 -11.76 17.07
C THR A 132 24.14 -12.33 16.72
N VAL A 133 24.46 -12.40 15.43
CA VAL A 133 25.73 -12.97 14.94
C VAL A 133 26.93 -12.16 15.48
N ILE A 134 26.85 -10.83 15.38
CA ILE A 134 27.93 -9.95 15.86
C ILE A 134 28.07 -10.04 17.37
N GLY A 135 26.97 -10.04 18.13
CA GLY A 135 27.00 -10.19 19.58
C GLY A 135 27.65 -11.50 20.03
N MET A 136 27.43 -12.59 19.30
CA MET A 136 28.10 -13.88 19.56
C MET A 136 29.59 -13.84 19.23
N VAL A 137 29.96 -13.23 18.09
CA VAL A 137 31.40 -13.06 17.74
C VAL A 137 32.11 -12.29 18.82
N MET A 138 31.57 -11.16 19.29
CA MET A 138 32.18 -10.37 20.37
C MET A 138 32.30 -11.15 21.68
N ALA A 139 31.33 -11.98 22.03
CA ALA A 139 31.38 -12.83 23.20
C ALA A 139 32.52 -13.87 23.11
N PHE A 140 32.71 -14.48 21.94
CA PHE A 140 33.82 -15.44 21.71
C PHE A 140 35.21 -14.76 21.70
N GLU A 141 35.30 -13.55 21.14
CA GLU A 141 36.54 -12.76 21.19
C GLU A 141 36.95 -12.43 22.64
N GLN A 142 35.97 -12.10 23.49
CA GLN A 142 36.27 -11.89 24.93
C GLN A 142 36.77 -13.14 25.63
N ILE A 143 36.18 -14.32 25.33
CA ILE A 143 36.67 -15.59 25.88
C ILE A 143 38.11 -15.87 25.43
N GLN A 144 38.42 -15.63 24.15
CA GLN A 144 39.75 -15.82 23.61
C GLN A 144 40.79 -14.91 24.27
N THR A 145 40.41 -13.67 24.59
CA THR A 145 41.33 -12.68 25.20
C THR A 145 41.58 -12.97 26.70
N VAL A 146 40.54 -13.41 27.42
CA VAL A 146 40.65 -13.69 28.86
C VAL A 146 41.25 -15.09 29.13
N GLY A 147 41.16 -15.99 28.16
CA GLY A 147 41.76 -17.35 28.28
C GLY A 147 40.98 -18.30 29.19
N ASP A 148 39.85 -17.88 29.76
CA ASP A 148 38.99 -18.68 30.64
C ASP A 148 37.52 -18.58 30.18
N ILE A 149 36.82 -19.73 30.19
CA ILE A 149 35.41 -19.79 29.81
C ILE A 149 34.56 -19.39 31.01
N ASN A 150 34.20 -18.13 31.09
CA ASN A 150 33.24 -17.67 32.09
C ASN A 150 31.80 -17.76 31.53
N PRO A 151 30.95 -18.65 32.07
CA PRO A 151 29.55 -18.82 31.61
C PRO A 151 28.74 -17.52 31.67
N THR A 152 29.09 -16.61 32.58
CA THR A 152 28.41 -15.32 32.76
C THR A 152 28.63 -14.39 31.56
N ILE A 153 29.86 -14.36 31.02
CA ILE A 153 30.20 -13.54 29.84
C ILE A 153 29.46 -14.03 28.60
N VAL A 154 29.47 -15.34 28.41
CA VAL A 154 28.73 -15.97 27.29
C VAL A 154 27.24 -15.69 27.40
N ALA A 155 26.65 -15.88 28.58
CA ALA A 155 25.24 -15.61 28.82
C ALA A 155 24.86 -14.14 28.61
N ALA A 156 25.72 -13.20 28.97
CA ALA A 156 25.49 -11.78 28.74
C ALA A 156 25.48 -11.43 27.23
N GLY A 157 26.44 -11.91 26.45
CA GLY A 157 26.49 -11.71 25.00
C GLY A 157 25.28 -12.33 24.27
N MET A 158 24.91 -13.56 24.64
CA MET A 158 23.74 -14.23 24.10
C MET A 158 22.44 -13.47 24.42
N LYS A 159 22.28 -12.96 25.63
CA LYS A 159 21.10 -12.17 26.05
C LYS A 159 20.94 -10.94 25.18
N VAL A 160 22.00 -10.16 24.94
CA VAL A 160 21.97 -8.96 24.09
C VAL A 160 21.56 -9.33 22.68
N ALA A 161 22.19 -10.35 22.11
CA ALA A 161 21.92 -10.84 20.77
C ALA A 161 20.43 -11.24 20.60
N LEU A 162 19.91 -12.06 21.48
CA LEU A 162 18.51 -12.54 21.42
C LEU A 162 17.49 -11.41 21.54
N ILE A 163 17.75 -10.41 22.40
CA ILE A 163 16.87 -9.25 22.54
C ILE A 163 16.76 -8.48 21.22
N THR A 164 17.85 -8.25 20.52
CA THR A 164 17.89 -7.53 19.24
C THR A 164 17.06 -8.27 18.18
N THR A 165 17.16 -9.59 18.12
CA THR A 165 16.36 -10.42 17.21
C THR A 165 14.84 -10.34 17.52
N ILE A 166 14.47 -10.40 18.78
CA ILE A 166 13.06 -10.27 19.20
C ILE A 166 12.47 -8.94 18.72
N PHE A 167 13.19 -7.83 18.90
CA PHE A 167 12.72 -6.53 18.44
C PHE A 167 12.59 -6.46 16.91
N GLY A 168 13.55 -7.03 16.17
CA GLY A 168 13.49 -7.11 14.71
C GLY A 168 12.26 -7.86 14.21
N ILE A 169 11.91 -8.98 14.85
CA ILE A 169 10.72 -9.77 14.52
C ILE A 169 9.44 -9.00 14.86
N ILE A 170 9.37 -8.36 16.03
CA ILE A 170 8.19 -7.56 16.43
C ILE A 170 7.94 -6.44 15.42
N VAL A 171 8.99 -5.72 15.01
CA VAL A 171 8.89 -4.66 14.00
C VAL A 171 8.33 -5.20 12.68
N ALA A 172 8.86 -6.33 12.22
CA ALA A 172 8.38 -6.97 11.00
C ALA A 172 6.90 -7.36 11.08
N LEU A 173 6.46 -7.94 12.21
CA LEU A 173 5.07 -8.32 12.41
C LEU A 173 4.13 -7.11 12.41
N VAL A 174 4.51 -6.02 13.06
CA VAL A 174 3.73 -4.77 13.05
C VAL A 174 3.59 -4.22 11.64
N LEU A 175 4.69 -4.09 10.90
CA LEU A 175 4.67 -3.60 9.52
C LEU A 175 3.89 -4.52 8.59
N GLN A 176 3.97 -5.85 8.79
CA GLN A 176 3.24 -6.84 8.01
C GLN A 176 1.71 -6.71 8.17
N LEU A 177 1.22 -6.40 9.38
CA LEU A 177 -0.20 -6.16 9.62
C LEU A 177 -0.69 -4.93 8.85
N PHE A 178 0.05 -3.83 8.90
CA PHE A 178 -0.27 -2.62 8.12
C PHE A 178 -0.21 -2.87 6.61
N TYR A 179 0.80 -3.61 6.16
CA TYR A 179 0.96 -3.95 4.74
C TYR A 179 -0.23 -4.76 4.21
N ASN A 180 -0.68 -5.79 4.94
CA ASN A 180 -1.84 -6.58 4.55
C ASN A 180 -3.13 -5.75 4.50
N TYR A 181 -3.30 -4.81 5.42
CA TYR A 181 -4.44 -3.89 5.40
C TYR A 181 -4.39 -2.97 4.16
N ILE A 182 -3.21 -2.43 3.83
CA ILE A 182 -3.00 -1.60 2.64
C ILE A 182 -3.31 -2.41 1.37
N LEU A 183 -2.79 -3.63 1.27
CA LEU A 183 -2.99 -4.50 0.11
C LEU A 183 -4.49 -4.80 -0.10
N SER A 184 -5.20 -5.16 0.96
CA SER A 184 -6.65 -5.38 0.91
C SER A 184 -7.43 -4.14 0.44
N LYS A 185 -7.00 -2.93 0.81
CA LYS A 185 -7.59 -1.69 0.30
C LYS A 185 -7.31 -1.46 -1.18
N ILE A 186 -6.08 -1.75 -1.63
CA ILE A 186 -5.69 -1.64 -3.05
C ILE A 186 -6.53 -2.59 -3.89
N ASP A 187 -6.65 -3.86 -3.48
CA ASP A 187 -7.44 -4.87 -4.18
C ASP A 187 -8.90 -4.42 -4.32
N ARG A 188 -9.49 -3.88 -3.25
CA ARG A 188 -10.86 -3.37 -3.27
C ARG A 188 -11.03 -2.20 -4.22
N LEU A 189 -10.12 -1.22 -4.21
CA LEU A 189 -10.17 -0.07 -5.11
C LEU A 189 -9.99 -0.50 -6.57
N THR A 190 -9.12 -1.47 -6.83
CA THR A 190 -8.91 -2.01 -8.18
C THR A 190 -10.16 -2.71 -8.69
N ALA A 191 -10.81 -3.53 -7.87
CA ALA A 191 -12.08 -4.16 -8.23
C ALA A 191 -13.18 -3.12 -8.53
N GLN A 192 -13.31 -2.08 -7.71
CA GLN A 192 -14.25 -0.98 -7.96
C GLN A 192 -13.95 -0.23 -9.26
N MET A 193 -12.66 -0.04 -9.59
CA MET A 193 -12.25 0.56 -10.86
C MET A 193 -12.70 -0.28 -12.05
N GLU A 194 -12.54 -1.60 -11.99
CA GLU A 194 -12.94 -2.52 -13.05
C GLU A 194 -14.46 -2.56 -13.22
N GLU A 195 -15.21 -2.67 -12.11
CA GLU A 195 -16.69 -2.64 -12.14
C GLU A 195 -17.23 -1.35 -12.75
N CYS A 196 -16.69 -0.21 -12.31
CA CYS A 196 -17.13 1.09 -12.85
C CYS A 196 -16.71 1.29 -14.31
N ALA A 197 -15.57 0.76 -14.73
CA ALA A 197 -15.15 0.79 -16.12
C ALA A 197 -16.12 0.00 -17.03
N ILE A 198 -16.52 -1.20 -16.61
CA ILE A 198 -17.51 -2.02 -17.33
C ILE A 198 -18.87 -1.30 -17.40
N ALA A 199 -19.36 -0.78 -16.27
CA ALA A 199 -20.62 -0.04 -16.22
C ALA A 199 -20.61 1.20 -17.13
N LEU A 200 -19.51 1.94 -17.15
CA LEU A 200 -19.34 3.08 -18.07
C LEU A 200 -19.43 2.67 -19.53
N LEU A 201 -18.73 1.60 -19.93
CA LEU A 201 -18.73 1.09 -21.30
C LEU A 201 -20.15 0.66 -21.72
N ASP A 202 -20.87 0.00 -20.84
CA ASP A 202 -22.28 -0.40 -21.08
C ASP A 202 -23.18 0.82 -21.25
N SER A 203 -23.02 1.86 -20.43
CA SER A 203 -23.82 3.09 -20.53
C SER A 203 -23.53 3.85 -21.82
N LEU A 204 -22.25 3.94 -22.23
CA LEU A 204 -21.86 4.56 -23.50
C LEU A 204 -22.39 3.77 -24.70
N MET A 205 -22.35 2.44 -24.65
CA MET A 205 -22.89 1.57 -25.70
C MET A 205 -24.41 1.77 -25.88
N LYS A 206 -25.18 1.79 -24.79
CA LYS A 206 -26.60 2.05 -24.80
C LYS A 206 -26.94 3.42 -25.38
N ASN A 207 -26.21 4.46 -24.99
CA ASN A 207 -26.37 5.82 -25.49
C ASN A 207 -26.13 5.88 -27.00
N LYS A 208 -25.05 5.28 -27.52
CA LYS A 208 -24.75 5.22 -28.96
C LYS A 208 -25.81 4.47 -29.75
N GLN A 209 -26.31 3.33 -29.25
CA GLN A 209 -27.37 2.58 -29.89
C GLN A 209 -28.72 3.34 -29.91
N GLY A 210 -29.00 4.08 -28.85
CA GLY A 210 -30.19 4.96 -28.78
C GLY A 210 -30.14 6.07 -29.81
N ALA A 211 -28.99 6.71 -29.96
CA ALA A 211 -28.75 7.77 -30.95
C ALA A 211 -28.92 7.27 -32.40
N VAL A 212 -28.41 6.08 -32.72
CA VAL A 212 -28.53 5.47 -34.05
C VAL A 212 -30.02 5.17 -34.36
N LYS A 213 -30.78 4.56 -33.45
CA LYS A 213 -32.19 4.28 -33.63
C LYS A 213 -33.07 5.54 -33.80
N GLN A 214 -32.65 6.64 -33.21
CA GLN A 214 -33.37 7.91 -33.33
C GLN A 214 -33.07 8.59 -34.68
N SER A 215 -31.86 8.43 -35.20
CA SER A 215 -31.48 8.90 -36.55
C SER A 215 -32.15 8.11 -37.68
N GLU A 216 -32.45 6.82 -37.49
CA GLU A 216 -33.16 5.98 -38.47
C GLU A 216 -34.68 6.21 -38.50
N ARG A 217 -35.24 6.93 -37.52
CA ARG A 217 -36.69 7.24 -37.42
C ARG A 217 -37.05 8.63 -37.94
N CYS A 218 -36.07 9.48 -38.25
CA CYS A 218 -36.24 10.78 -38.87
C CYS A 218 -35.95 10.73 -40.36
#